data_33da450e28d8107573f2cc13e3090137
#
_entry.id   33da450e28d8107573f2cc13e3090137
#
_cell.length_a   1.000
_cell.length_b   1.000
_cell.length_c   1.000
_cell.angle_alpha   90.00
_cell.angle_beta   90.00
_cell.angle_gamma   90.00
#
_symmetry.space_group_name_H-M   'P 1'
#
loop_
_entity.id
_entity.type
_entity.pdbx_description
1 polymer ?
#
loop_
_entity_poly.entity_id
_entity_poly.type
_entity_poly.pdbx_seq_one_letter_code
_entity_poly.pdbx_strand_id
1 'polypeptide(L)'
;DQGSQFDASGEVKNWWTDEDRKEFESRTGKLIEQYGQYSPADLDDQYKVNGELTIGENIGDLGGLTIAWKAWQKALAENGIESPADAPVIDDLEAAERFFMSWARIWRAKMREDYAIQLLAIDPHSPSEFRCNGVLANFDEFADYYDLKPGDALWIDPEDRVTIW
;
A
#
# COMPACT_ATOMS: atom_id res chain seq x y z
N ASP A 1 -2.43 -13.56 -5.14
CA ASP A 1 -2.13 -13.92 -6.53
C ASP A 1 -1.74 -15.39 -6.69
N GLN A 2 -0.59 -15.84 -6.15
CA GLN A 2 -0.13 -17.23 -6.29
C GLN A 2 -1.05 -18.25 -5.60
N GLY A 3 -1.67 -17.90 -4.49
CA GLY A 3 -2.63 -18.75 -3.78
C GLY A 3 -3.82 -19.19 -4.62
N SER A 4 -4.16 -18.48 -5.70
CA SER A 4 -5.19 -18.88 -6.64
C SER A 4 -4.83 -20.15 -7.45
N GLN A 5 -3.56 -20.51 -7.47
CA GLN A 5 -3.02 -21.65 -8.23
C GLN A 5 -2.92 -22.93 -7.40
N PHE A 6 -3.28 -22.88 -6.11
CA PHE A 6 -3.21 -24.03 -5.20
C PHE A 6 -4.55 -24.17 -4.50
N ASP A 7 -5.11 -25.38 -4.53
CA ASP A 7 -6.35 -25.66 -3.82
C ASP A 7 -6.13 -25.89 -2.30
N ALA A 8 -7.22 -26.15 -1.58
CA ALA A 8 -7.19 -26.33 -0.13
C ALA A 8 -6.34 -27.55 0.33
N SER A 9 -6.02 -28.49 -0.56
CA SER A 9 -5.12 -29.62 -0.29
C SER A 9 -3.67 -29.31 -0.61
N GLY A 10 -3.38 -28.13 -1.19
CA GLY A 10 -2.05 -27.72 -1.63
C GLY A 10 -1.64 -28.26 -3.00
N GLU A 11 -2.57 -28.85 -3.73
CA GLU A 11 -2.32 -29.30 -5.10
C GLU A 11 -2.36 -28.11 -6.08
N VAL A 12 -1.51 -28.15 -7.12
CA VAL A 12 -1.50 -27.15 -8.20
C VAL A 12 -2.83 -27.26 -8.97
N LYS A 13 -3.71 -26.30 -8.73
CA LYS A 13 -5.03 -26.25 -9.32
C LYS A 13 -5.58 -24.85 -9.29
N ASN A 14 -5.86 -24.29 -10.46
CA ASN A 14 -6.58 -23.01 -10.53
C ASN A 14 -8.04 -23.24 -10.06
N TRP A 15 -8.36 -22.68 -8.88
CA TRP A 15 -9.68 -22.85 -8.26
C TRP A 15 -10.56 -21.61 -8.36
N TRP A 16 -10.01 -20.50 -8.85
CA TRP A 16 -10.78 -19.30 -9.10
C TRP A 16 -11.65 -19.47 -10.36
N THR A 17 -12.80 -18.81 -10.37
CA THR A 17 -13.58 -18.66 -11.60
C THR A 17 -12.85 -17.72 -12.57
N ASP A 18 -13.20 -17.80 -13.86
CA ASP A 18 -12.63 -16.87 -14.85
C ASP A 18 -13.02 -15.42 -14.56
N GLU A 19 -14.21 -15.20 -13.98
CA GLU A 19 -14.69 -13.87 -13.57
C GLU A 19 -13.89 -13.31 -12.40
N ASP A 20 -13.66 -14.11 -11.34
CA ASP A 20 -12.83 -13.70 -10.20
C ASP A 20 -11.41 -13.36 -10.65
N ARG A 21 -10.84 -14.17 -11.52
CA ARG A 21 -9.51 -13.95 -12.08
C ARG A 21 -9.43 -12.64 -12.86
N LYS A 22 -10.36 -12.42 -13.76
CA LYS A 22 -10.42 -11.21 -14.59
C LYS A 22 -10.55 -9.95 -13.74
N GLU A 23 -11.42 -9.99 -12.73
CA GLU A 23 -11.62 -8.85 -11.83
C GLU A 23 -10.35 -8.57 -11.00
N PHE A 24 -9.73 -9.62 -10.48
CA PHE A 24 -8.47 -9.49 -9.75
C PHE A 24 -7.36 -8.92 -10.63
N GLU A 25 -7.17 -9.45 -11.84
CA GLU A 25 -6.16 -8.97 -12.79
C GLU A 25 -6.41 -7.52 -13.23
N SER A 26 -7.67 -7.11 -13.35
CA SER A 26 -8.02 -5.71 -13.64
C SER A 26 -7.55 -4.75 -12.56
N ARG A 27 -7.71 -5.12 -11.28
CA ARG A 27 -7.27 -4.30 -10.15
C ARG A 27 -5.77 -4.34 -9.95
N THR A 28 -5.19 -5.54 -10.01
CA THR A 28 -3.75 -5.71 -9.84
C THR A 28 -2.95 -5.11 -10.97
N GLY A 29 -3.48 -5.11 -12.20
CA GLY A 29 -2.85 -4.46 -13.36
C GLY A 29 -2.62 -2.97 -13.12
N LYS A 30 -3.61 -2.25 -12.59
CA LYS A 30 -3.44 -0.83 -12.22
C LYS A 30 -2.34 -0.64 -11.17
N LEU A 31 -2.30 -1.49 -10.15
CA LEU A 31 -1.27 -1.40 -9.11
C LEU A 31 0.13 -1.73 -9.65
N ILE A 32 0.25 -2.72 -10.53
CA ILE A 32 1.50 -3.05 -11.24
C ILE A 32 2.02 -1.84 -12.04
N GLU A 33 1.13 -1.18 -12.80
CA GLU A 33 1.48 0.00 -13.58
C GLU A 33 1.93 1.17 -12.69
N GLN A 34 1.21 1.45 -11.59
CA GLN A 34 1.59 2.49 -10.64
C GLN A 34 3.00 2.25 -10.08
N TYR A 35 3.24 1.05 -9.56
CA TYR A 35 4.54 0.74 -8.95
C TYR A 35 5.67 0.71 -9.99
N GLY A 36 5.38 0.30 -11.21
CA GLY A 36 6.33 0.31 -12.32
C GLY A 36 6.81 1.72 -12.73
N GLN A 37 6.12 2.78 -12.34
CA GLN A 37 6.56 4.16 -12.55
C GLN A 37 7.53 4.66 -11.48
N TYR A 38 7.57 4.02 -10.31
CA TYR A 38 8.37 4.50 -9.19
C TYR A 38 9.87 4.23 -9.39
N SER A 39 10.67 5.26 -9.08
CA SER A 39 12.13 5.18 -8.91
C SER A 39 12.47 5.58 -7.49
N PRO A 40 13.30 4.80 -6.76
CA PRO A 40 13.77 5.22 -5.45
C PRO A 40 14.47 6.57 -5.50
N ALA A 41 14.16 7.47 -4.56
CA ALA A 41 14.67 8.84 -4.55
C ALA A 41 16.22 8.93 -4.46
N ASP A 42 16.86 7.91 -3.88
CA ASP A 42 18.31 7.83 -3.74
C ASP A 42 19.01 7.16 -4.95
N LEU A 43 18.27 6.78 -6.01
CA LEU A 43 18.79 6.14 -7.22
C LEU A 43 18.52 6.99 -8.47
N ASP A 44 19.24 6.67 -9.57
CA ASP A 44 18.97 7.24 -10.89
C ASP A 44 17.59 6.77 -11.41
N ASP A 45 16.89 7.64 -12.14
CA ASP A 45 15.53 7.39 -12.67
C ASP A 45 15.41 6.19 -13.61
N GLN A 46 16.52 5.66 -14.12
CA GLN A 46 16.52 4.41 -14.89
C GLN A 46 16.16 3.17 -14.06
N TYR A 47 16.37 3.23 -12.74
CA TYR A 47 16.08 2.15 -11.82
C TYR A 47 14.62 2.21 -11.36
N LYS A 48 13.80 1.35 -11.96
CA LYS A 48 12.35 1.28 -11.66
C LYS A 48 12.01 0.07 -10.79
N VAL A 49 10.95 0.22 -10.02
CA VAL A 49 10.34 -0.92 -9.31
C VAL A 49 9.76 -1.90 -10.32
N ASN A 50 9.99 -3.19 -10.11
CA ASN A 50 9.32 -4.22 -10.88
C ASN A 50 7.94 -4.49 -10.26
N GLY A 51 6.91 -3.82 -10.78
CA GLY A 51 5.54 -3.95 -10.26
C GLY A 51 4.98 -5.37 -10.32
N GLU A 52 5.36 -6.17 -11.34
CA GLU A 52 4.93 -7.58 -11.45
C GLU A 52 5.57 -8.45 -10.38
N LEU A 53 6.87 -8.25 -10.10
CA LEU A 53 7.59 -8.99 -9.07
C LEU A 53 7.04 -8.69 -7.67
N THR A 54 6.66 -7.42 -7.43
CA THR A 54 6.31 -6.92 -6.08
C THR A 54 4.81 -6.91 -5.81
N ILE A 55 3.96 -7.31 -6.76
CA ILE A 55 2.50 -7.17 -6.67
C ILE A 55 1.90 -7.85 -5.44
N GLY A 56 2.37 -9.05 -5.09
CA GLY A 56 1.84 -9.81 -3.96
C GLY A 56 2.00 -9.05 -2.63
N GLU A 57 3.17 -8.51 -2.40
CA GLU A 57 3.49 -7.73 -1.20
C GLU A 57 2.81 -6.36 -1.19
N ASN A 58 2.73 -5.70 -2.35
CA ASN A 58 2.02 -4.42 -2.49
C ASN A 58 0.51 -4.57 -2.16
N ILE A 59 -0.13 -5.66 -2.59
CA ILE A 59 -1.50 -6.01 -2.21
C ILE A 59 -1.61 -6.21 -0.69
N GLY A 60 -0.65 -6.94 -0.11
CA GLY A 60 -0.59 -7.21 1.32
C GLY A 60 -0.50 -5.92 2.15
N ASP A 61 0.35 -5.00 1.75
CA ASP A 61 0.52 -3.71 2.43
C ASP A 61 -0.74 -2.83 2.32
N LEU A 62 -1.30 -2.69 1.12
CA LEU A 62 -2.51 -1.90 0.88
C LEU A 62 -3.71 -2.46 1.64
N GLY A 63 -3.95 -3.76 1.55
CA GLY A 63 -5.01 -4.44 2.28
C GLY A 63 -4.80 -4.40 3.79
N GLY A 64 -3.56 -4.59 4.24
CA GLY A 64 -3.18 -4.55 5.64
C GLY A 64 -3.44 -3.19 6.29
N LEU A 65 -3.05 -2.10 5.63
CA LEU A 65 -3.32 -0.73 6.13
C LEU A 65 -4.83 -0.45 6.18
N THR A 66 -5.56 -0.85 5.13
CA THR A 66 -7.02 -0.68 5.07
C THR A 66 -7.72 -1.41 6.22
N ILE A 67 -7.34 -2.66 6.49
CA ILE A 67 -7.88 -3.44 7.60
C ILE A 67 -7.52 -2.82 8.94
N ALA A 68 -6.27 -2.37 9.11
CA ALA A 68 -5.81 -1.73 10.33
C ALA A 68 -6.58 -0.44 10.63
N TRP A 69 -6.83 0.39 9.62
CA TRP A 69 -7.64 1.60 9.76
C TRP A 69 -9.08 1.28 10.21
N LYS A 70 -9.75 0.35 9.54
CA LYS A 70 -11.11 -0.08 9.90
C LYS A 70 -11.18 -0.68 11.30
N ALA A 71 -10.18 -1.49 11.67
CA ALA A 71 -10.08 -2.07 13.00
C ALA A 71 -9.88 -1.00 14.08
N TRP A 72 -9.07 0.00 13.80
CA TRP A 72 -8.85 1.13 14.69
C TRP A 72 -10.11 1.97 14.85
N GLN A 73 -10.81 2.32 13.78
CA GLN A 73 -12.09 3.03 13.85
C GLN A 73 -13.11 2.27 14.71
N LYS A 74 -13.19 0.94 14.53
CA LYS A 74 -14.06 0.10 15.37
C LYS A 74 -13.66 0.17 16.84
N ALA A 75 -12.38 0.09 17.16
CA ALA A 75 -11.89 0.23 18.53
C ALA A 75 -12.19 1.60 19.14
N LEU A 76 -12.12 2.69 18.37
CA LEU A 76 -12.55 4.01 18.80
C LEU A 76 -14.04 4.02 19.17
N ALA A 77 -14.89 3.50 18.29
CA ALA A 77 -16.33 3.45 18.51
C ALA A 77 -16.71 2.62 19.76
N GLU A 78 -16.04 1.48 20.00
CA GLU A 78 -16.22 0.66 21.21
C GLU A 78 -15.85 1.41 22.51
N ASN A 79 -15.00 2.45 22.40
CA ASN A 79 -14.64 3.35 23.50
C ASN A 79 -15.42 4.68 23.51
N GLY A 80 -16.51 4.76 22.74
CA GLY A 80 -17.38 5.94 22.71
C GLY A 80 -16.82 7.13 21.92
N ILE A 81 -15.83 6.91 21.05
CA ILE A 81 -15.25 7.91 20.16
C ILE A 81 -15.78 7.65 18.75
N GLU A 82 -16.58 8.59 18.21
CA GLU A 82 -17.33 8.37 16.97
C GLU A 82 -16.43 8.42 15.71
N SER A 83 -15.39 9.25 15.76
CA SER A 83 -14.46 9.40 14.63
C SER A 83 -13.02 9.62 15.09
N PRO A 84 -12.03 9.44 14.20
CA PRO A 84 -10.64 9.81 14.49
C PRO A 84 -10.43 11.27 14.90
N ALA A 85 -11.28 12.18 14.42
CA ALA A 85 -11.21 13.62 14.75
C ALA A 85 -11.65 13.89 16.21
N ASP A 86 -12.47 13.02 16.78
CA ASP A 86 -12.95 13.13 18.19
C ASP A 86 -11.98 12.48 19.18
N ALA A 87 -10.97 11.78 18.68
CA ALA A 87 -9.99 11.11 19.52
C ALA A 87 -8.99 12.10 20.13
N PRO A 88 -8.43 11.82 21.32
CA PRO A 88 -7.52 12.74 22.00
C PRO A 88 -6.28 13.07 21.17
N VAL A 89 -5.92 14.34 21.15
CA VAL A 89 -4.61 14.81 20.71
C VAL A 89 -3.57 14.38 21.76
N ILE A 90 -2.47 13.75 21.32
CA ILE A 90 -1.39 13.30 22.20
C ILE A 90 -0.06 13.79 21.60
N ASP A 91 0.77 14.43 22.42
CA ASP A 91 2.05 15.02 22.00
C ASP A 91 1.90 15.99 20.80
N ASP A 92 0.85 16.81 20.83
CA ASP A 92 0.48 17.77 19.78
C ASP A 92 0.13 17.13 18.42
N LEU A 93 -0.06 15.80 18.36
CA LEU A 93 -0.46 15.05 17.16
C LEU A 93 -1.91 14.59 17.26
N GLU A 94 -2.67 14.81 16.20
CA GLU A 94 -4.00 14.25 16.04
C GLU A 94 -3.95 12.71 15.88
N ALA A 95 -5.05 12.06 16.18
CA ALA A 95 -5.08 10.60 16.19
C ALA A 95 -4.85 9.98 14.81
N ALA A 96 -5.42 10.57 13.74
CA ALA A 96 -5.18 10.13 12.37
C ALA A 96 -3.72 10.35 11.95
N GLU A 97 -3.13 11.49 12.32
CA GLU A 97 -1.72 11.77 12.06
C GLU A 97 -0.82 10.73 12.73
N ARG A 98 -1.06 10.39 14.00
CA ARG A 98 -0.31 9.34 14.70
C ARG A 98 -0.42 7.98 14.00
N PHE A 99 -1.59 7.65 13.45
CA PHE A 99 -1.78 6.42 12.69
C PHE A 99 -0.88 6.40 11.45
N PHE A 100 -0.94 7.44 10.62
CA PHE A 100 -0.13 7.53 9.40
C PHE A 100 1.38 7.66 9.70
N MET A 101 1.75 8.43 10.71
CA MET A 101 3.14 8.53 11.15
C MET A 101 3.68 7.21 11.70
N SER A 102 2.84 6.40 12.36
CA SER A 102 3.23 5.07 12.84
C SER A 102 3.51 4.13 11.66
N TRP A 103 2.67 4.16 10.62
CA TRP A 103 2.91 3.42 9.39
C TRP A 103 4.23 3.86 8.73
N ALA A 104 4.41 5.15 8.50
CA ALA A 104 5.63 5.68 7.89
C ALA A 104 6.91 5.33 8.68
N ARG A 105 6.81 5.29 10.00
CA ARG A 105 7.95 5.03 10.88
C ARG A 105 8.54 3.64 10.73
N ILE A 106 7.72 2.61 10.47
CA ILE A 106 8.20 1.24 10.31
C ILE A 106 9.00 1.04 9.01
N TRP A 107 8.77 1.90 8.02
CA TRP A 107 9.45 1.83 6.72
C TRP A 107 10.75 2.63 6.64
N ARG A 108 11.17 3.24 7.73
CA ARG A 108 12.44 3.99 7.77
C ARG A 108 13.62 3.06 7.60
N ALA A 109 14.20 3.08 6.42
CA ALA A 109 15.37 2.28 6.06
C ALA A 109 16.44 3.15 5.41
N LYS A 110 17.68 2.71 5.48
CA LYS A 110 18.80 3.25 4.72
C LYS A 110 19.71 2.12 4.33
N MET A 111 20.07 2.06 3.05
CA MET A 111 20.93 1.02 2.51
C MET A 111 21.96 1.63 1.54
N ARG A 112 22.93 0.83 1.13
CA ARG A 112 23.91 1.22 0.12
C ARG A 112 23.26 1.12 -1.27
N GLU A 113 23.66 2.00 -2.18
CA GLU A 113 23.15 2.08 -3.54
C GLU A 113 23.23 0.74 -4.28
N ASP A 114 24.40 0.10 -4.34
CA ASP A 114 24.57 -1.19 -5.01
C ASP A 114 23.61 -2.27 -4.49
N TYR A 115 23.35 -2.28 -3.19
CA TYR A 115 22.43 -3.23 -2.57
C TYR A 115 20.98 -2.88 -2.91
N ALA A 116 20.60 -1.61 -2.91
CA ALA A 116 19.28 -1.17 -3.33
C ALA A 116 18.98 -1.56 -4.78
N ILE A 117 19.94 -1.36 -5.69
CA ILE A 117 19.84 -1.78 -7.11
C ILE A 117 19.66 -3.31 -7.20
N GLN A 118 20.45 -4.08 -6.45
CA GLN A 118 20.31 -5.53 -6.43
C GLN A 118 18.91 -5.98 -5.98
N LEU A 119 18.36 -5.37 -4.94
CA LEU A 119 17.03 -5.70 -4.43
C LEU A 119 15.92 -5.41 -5.46
N LEU A 120 15.99 -4.33 -6.24
CA LEU A 120 15.03 -4.06 -7.30
C LEU A 120 14.88 -5.21 -8.31
N ALA A 121 15.94 -6.01 -8.49
CA ALA A 121 15.96 -7.11 -9.44
C ALA A 121 15.46 -8.44 -8.86
N ILE A 122 15.60 -8.66 -7.55
CA ILE A 122 15.42 -10.00 -6.96
C ILE A 122 14.45 -10.06 -5.76
N ASP A 123 14.16 -8.92 -5.13
CA ASP A 123 13.28 -8.89 -3.94
C ASP A 123 11.81 -8.76 -4.35
N PRO A 124 10.91 -9.66 -3.90
CA PRO A 124 9.48 -9.53 -4.14
C PRO A 124 8.84 -8.36 -3.37
N HIS A 125 9.60 -7.67 -2.51
CA HIS A 125 9.14 -6.48 -1.81
C HIS A 125 9.56 -5.21 -2.55
N SER A 126 8.64 -4.26 -2.67
CA SER A 126 8.98 -2.91 -3.11
C SER A 126 9.93 -2.25 -2.11
N PRO A 127 10.78 -1.29 -2.55
CA PRO A 127 11.56 -0.46 -1.64
C PRO A 127 10.70 0.16 -0.53
N SER A 128 11.25 0.27 0.68
CA SER A 128 10.54 0.78 1.87
C SER A 128 9.83 2.11 1.63
N GLU A 129 10.41 2.99 0.80
CA GLU A 129 9.81 4.24 0.37
C GLU A 129 8.41 4.01 -0.25
N PHE A 130 8.25 3.01 -1.12
CA PHE A 130 7.00 2.75 -1.82
C PHE A 130 6.07 1.82 -1.06
N ARG A 131 6.57 1.02 -0.13
CA ARG A 131 5.75 0.33 0.86
C ARG A 131 5.04 1.33 1.79
N CYS A 132 5.65 2.50 2.02
CA CYS A 132 5.01 3.63 2.68
C CYS A 132 4.16 4.45 1.70
N ASN A 133 4.82 5.15 0.79
CA ASN A 133 4.21 6.21 -0.02
C ASN A 133 3.25 5.67 -1.08
N GLY A 134 3.58 4.55 -1.74
CA GLY A 134 2.71 3.93 -2.73
C GLY A 134 1.39 3.42 -2.14
N VAL A 135 1.42 2.95 -0.89
CA VAL A 135 0.20 2.56 -0.16
C VAL A 135 -0.61 3.79 0.22
N LEU A 136 0.02 4.81 0.82
CA LEU A 136 -0.67 6.03 1.26
C LEU A 136 -1.28 6.80 0.10
N ALA A 137 -0.66 6.81 -1.08
CA ALA A 137 -1.20 7.46 -2.27
C ALA A 137 -2.52 6.83 -2.77
N ASN A 138 -2.75 5.54 -2.48
CA ASN A 138 -4.00 4.84 -2.79
C ASN A 138 -5.03 4.89 -1.64
N PHE A 139 -4.76 5.60 -0.55
CA PHE A 139 -5.56 5.56 0.67
C PHE A 139 -6.39 6.84 0.79
N ASP A 140 -7.71 6.73 0.58
CA ASP A 140 -8.63 7.87 0.56
C ASP A 140 -8.55 8.68 1.85
N GLU A 141 -8.55 8.00 2.99
CA GLU A 141 -8.52 8.66 4.30
C GLU A 141 -7.22 9.43 4.56
N PHE A 142 -6.10 9.04 3.93
CA PHE A 142 -4.86 9.80 3.95
C PHE A 142 -4.99 11.08 3.11
N ALA A 143 -5.51 10.96 1.90
CA ALA A 143 -5.70 12.09 1.01
C ALA A 143 -6.69 13.12 1.61
N ASP A 144 -7.77 12.63 2.22
CA ASP A 144 -8.78 13.48 2.87
C ASP A 144 -8.21 14.18 4.11
N TYR A 145 -7.48 13.45 4.96
CA TYR A 145 -6.91 13.99 6.19
C TYR A 145 -5.92 15.13 5.91
N TYR A 146 -5.04 14.95 4.92
CA TYR A 146 -4.05 15.96 4.54
C TYR A 146 -4.54 16.96 3.49
N ASP A 147 -5.83 16.89 3.10
CA ASP A 147 -6.44 17.76 2.06
C ASP A 147 -5.62 17.80 0.77
N LEU A 148 -5.13 16.63 0.33
CA LEU A 148 -4.30 16.52 -0.87
C LEU A 148 -5.06 16.98 -2.11
N LYS A 149 -4.32 17.57 -3.05
CA LYS A 149 -4.86 18.15 -4.29
C LYS A 149 -4.05 17.67 -5.51
N PRO A 150 -4.62 17.76 -6.72
CA PRO A 150 -3.85 17.55 -7.93
C PRO A 150 -2.56 18.35 -7.96
N GLY A 151 -1.43 17.64 -8.12
CA GLY A 151 -0.08 18.22 -8.11
C GLY A 151 0.71 18.00 -6.83
N ASP A 152 0.10 17.51 -5.75
CA ASP A 152 0.81 17.09 -4.56
C ASP A 152 1.52 15.74 -4.81
N ALA A 153 2.65 15.51 -4.12
CA ALA A 153 3.54 14.38 -4.40
C ALA A 153 2.89 12.98 -4.22
N LEU A 154 1.89 12.85 -3.35
CA LEU A 154 1.16 11.60 -3.11
C LEU A 154 -0.28 11.65 -3.63
N TRP A 155 -0.60 12.63 -4.49
CA TRP A 155 -1.90 12.68 -5.12
C TRP A 155 -2.02 11.63 -6.22
N ILE A 156 -3.07 10.84 -6.16
CA ILE A 156 -3.59 10.02 -7.25
C ILE A 156 -5.06 10.41 -7.41
N ASP A 157 -5.53 10.59 -8.63
CA ASP A 157 -6.95 10.87 -8.87
C ASP A 157 -7.80 9.74 -8.27
N PRO A 158 -8.93 10.05 -7.58
CA PRO A 158 -9.72 9.03 -6.87
C PRO A 158 -10.15 7.83 -7.75
N GLU A 159 -10.40 8.06 -9.05
CA GLU A 159 -10.75 7.01 -10.01
C GLU A 159 -9.57 6.08 -10.38
N ASP A 160 -8.35 6.52 -10.12
CA ASP A 160 -7.12 5.77 -10.39
C ASP A 160 -6.55 5.10 -9.13
N ARG A 161 -7.08 5.43 -7.95
CA ARG A 161 -6.69 4.73 -6.72
C ARG A 161 -7.14 3.29 -6.75
N VAL A 162 -6.27 2.41 -6.26
CA VAL A 162 -6.50 0.97 -6.29
C VAL A 162 -7.02 0.48 -4.95
N THR A 163 -8.15 -0.23 -5.01
CA THR A 163 -8.68 -1.01 -3.89
C THR A 163 -8.82 -2.45 -4.36
N ILE A 164 -8.20 -3.39 -3.65
CA ILE A 164 -8.25 -4.80 -4.02
C ILE A 164 -9.46 -5.50 -3.40
N TRP A 165 -9.80 -5.18 -2.15
CA TRP A 165 -10.88 -5.80 -1.34
C TRP A 165 -11.96 -4.82 -0.94
#